data_b29e6c5f30417dc718dd30c8442ea24b
#
_entry.id   b29e6c5f30417dc718dd30c8442ea24b
#
_cell.length_a   1.000
_cell.length_b   1.000
_cell.length_c   1.000
_cell.angle_alpha   90.00
_cell.angle_beta   90.00
_cell.angle_gamma   90.00
#
_symmetry.space_group_name_H-M   'P 1'
#
loop_
_entity.id
_entity.type
_entity.pdbx_description
1 polymer ?
#
loop_
_entity_poly.entity_id
_entity_poly.type
_entity_poly.pdbx_seq_one_letter_code
_entity_poly.pdbx_strand_id
1 'polypeptide(L)'
;MQGNRIFLSIAAVLAGTVACAQGSYTALKFKTATSLYNYEMLPVHTQNYERQQVFEKACQSKAAMLQYVSQLRSRFTQLAGELPQRGKLSAQVVGKVKGIGFIVEKIVFQSTPGRYVTAHLYLPEKVHGKIPACIEMCGHGLDGKGTGSGSAEQLAVNGIAVLVVDPFSQGERQQTIDAQGKNLTRGVTTEHTLIAPGFLLLGSSLAAQEFFDNSRAIDYLLSRKDIDGDRIGCYGFSGGGTQSAYLAALDDRVKASCVGLFFSSRERTLEIQGPSDGCQWIPAEGREHIEIADMAMMNAPKPFLILDGRFDFVDHWGALRGYEEVKRCYSVLGAAEAVEQFYTDDGHAIPQPSQDKMVSF
;
A
#
# COMPACT_ATOMS: atom_id res chain seq x y z
N MET A 1 65.29 -40.59 6.52
CA MET A 1 64.00 -41.11 6.04
C MET A 1 62.90 -41.09 7.09
N GLN A 2 62.95 -40.25 8.13
CA GLN A 2 61.89 -40.17 9.17
C GLN A 2 61.00 -38.92 9.06
N GLY A 3 61.36 -37.95 8.21
CA GLY A 3 60.58 -36.71 8.08
C GLY A 3 59.26 -36.82 7.28
N ASN A 4 59.21 -37.72 6.29
CA ASN A 4 58.05 -37.82 5.38
C ASN A 4 56.83 -38.57 5.97
N ARG A 5 57.01 -39.38 7.01
CA ARG A 5 55.89 -40.13 7.64
C ARG A 5 55.02 -39.26 8.55
N ILE A 6 55.62 -38.25 9.20
CA ILE A 6 54.88 -37.36 10.10
C ILE A 6 54.00 -36.40 9.31
N PHE A 7 54.48 -35.89 8.15
CA PHE A 7 53.68 -35.01 7.28
C PHE A 7 52.51 -35.74 6.62
N LEU A 8 52.67 -37.01 6.25
CA LEU A 8 51.56 -37.80 5.71
C LEU A 8 50.48 -38.11 6.78
N SER A 9 50.90 -38.32 8.05
CA SER A 9 49.95 -38.53 9.12
C SER A 9 49.18 -37.28 9.50
N ILE A 10 49.81 -36.10 9.49
CA ILE A 10 49.12 -34.84 9.77
C ILE A 10 48.18 -34.47 8.62
N ALA A 11 48.57 -34.68 7.36
CA ALA A 11 47.71 -34.45 6.20
C ALA A 11 46.52 -35.42 6.17
N ALA A 12 46.70 -36.67 6.57
CA ALA A 12 45.60 -37.63 6.68
C ALA A 12 44.65 -37.31 7.80
N VAL A 13 45.12 -36.80 8.96
CA VAL A 13 44.30 -36.38 10.10
C VAL A 13 43.54 -35.07 9.72
N LEU A 14 44.19 -34.10 9.05
CA LEU A 14 43.53 -32.89 8.59
C LEU A 14 42.51 -33.18 7.48
N ALA A 15 42.80 -34.08 6.57
CA ALA A 15 41.85 -34.51 5.53
C ALA A 15 40.64 -35.26 6.15
N GLY A 16 40.90 -36.07 7.17
CA GLY A 16 39.84 -36.77 7.92
C GLY A 16 38.96 -35.82 8.72
N THR A 17 39.52 -34.79 9.35
CA THR A 17 38.74 -33.77 10.09
C THR A 17 37.97 -32.85 9.16
N VAL A 18 38.52 -32.51 7.96
CA VAL A 18 37.79 -31.75 6.94
C VAL A 18 36.68 -32.60 6.32
N ALA A 19 36.90 -33.90 6.08
CA ALA A 19 35.87 -34.80 5.59
C ALA A 19 34.74 -35.03 6.62
N CYS A 20 35.06 -35.05 7.91
CA CYS A 20 34.05 -35.09 8.98
C CYS A 20 33.29 -33.76 9.12
N ALA A 21 33.95 -32.61 8.83
CA ALA A 21 33.31 -31.30 8.84
C ALA A 21 32.39 -31.08 7.61
N GLN A 22 32.53 -31.89 6.56
CA GLN A 22 31.60 -31.90 5.40
C GLN A 22 30.49 -32.95 5.53
N GLY A 23 30.39 -33.64 6.66
CA GLY A 23 29.26 -34.50 6.97
C GLY A 23 27.98 -33.65 7.02
N SER A 24 26.96 -34.05 6.27
CA SER A 24 25.65 -33.39 6.31
C SER A 24 25.07 -33.60 7.71
N TYR A 25 24.95 -32.52 8.45
CA TYR A 25 24.22 -32.48 9.74
C TYR A 25 22.70 -32.40 9.55
N THR A 26 22.21 -32.63 8.34
CA THR A 26 20.77 -32.64 8.05
C THR A 26 20.13 -33.89 8.62
N ALA A 27 19.10 -33.70 9.44
CA ALA A 27 18.29 -34.79 9.99
C ALA A 27 17.41 -35.45 8.91
N LEU A 28 17.13 -34.76 7.82
CA LEU A 28 16.24 -35.22 6.77
C LEU A 28 17.01 -35.58 5.49
N LYS A 29 16.65 -36.70 4.85
CA LYS A 29 17.26 -37.18 3.61
C LYS A 29 16.78 -36.42 2.36
N PHE A 30 15.77 -35.57 2.49
CA PHE A 30 15.16 -34.80 1.40
C PHE A 30 14.92 -33.35 1.85
N LYS A 31 14.85 -32.47 0.87
CA LYS A 31 14.58 -31.05 1.14
C LYS A 31 13.10 -30.85 1.44
N THR A 32 12.79 -30.25 2.61
CA THR A 32 11.44 -29.91 3.05
C THR A 32 11.22 -28.39 3.11
N ALA A 33 11.99 -27.63 2.31
CA ALA A 33 12.03 -26.18 2.42
C ALA A 33 10.64 -25.50 2.33
N THR A 34 9.73 -26.10 1.57
CA THR A 34 8.34 -25.57 1.42
C THR A 34 7.33 -26.21 2.37
N SER A 35 7.67 -27.33 3.03
CA SER A 35 6.69 -28.08 3.84
C SER A 35 6.23 -27.27 5.06
N LEU A 36 7.16 -26.60 5.75
CA LEU A 36 6.82 -25.76 6.89
C LEU A 36 5.98 -24.57 6.44
N TYR A 37 6.37 -23.89 5.38
CA TYR A 37 5.62 -22.75 4.85
C TYR A 37 4.19 -23.17 4.43
N ASN A 38 4.05 -24.27 3.70
CA ASN A 38 2.73 -24.80 3.33
C ASN A 38 1.89 -25.16 4.57
N TYR A 39 2.51 -25.70 5.61
CA TYR A 39 1.81 -25.96 6.88
C TYR A 39 1.32 -24.66 7.53
N GLU A 40 2.15 -23.62 7.57
CA GLU A 40 1.77 -22.29 8.09
C GLU A 40 0.71 -21.59 7.24
N MET A 41 0.57 -21.93 5.95
CA MET A 41 -0.49 -21.42 5.08
C MET A 41 -1.87 -22.05 5.35
N LEU A 42 -1.96 -23.22 5.99
CA LEU A 42 -3.25 -23.86 6.29
C LEU A 42 -4.22 -22.96 7.09
N PRO A 43 -3.78 -22.25 8.14
CA PRO A 43 -4.63 -21.28 8.84
C PRO A 43 -5.13 -20.16 7.92
N VAL A 44 -4.30 -19.67 6.99
CA VAL A 44 -4.67 -18.60 6.04
C VAL A 44 -5.82 -19.06 5.14
N HIS A 45 -5.72 -20.26 4.55
CA HIS A 45 -6.80 -20.84 3.75
C HIS A 45 -8.08 -21.05 4.55
N THR A 46 -7.96 -21.55 5.80
CA THR A 46 -9.10 -21.75 6.68
C THR A 46 -9.79 -20.44 7.00
N GLN A 47 -9.02 -19.40 7.37
CA GLN A 47 -9.53 -18.06 7.68
C GLN A 47 -10.21 -17.42 6.48
N ASN A 48 -9.63 -17.55 5.28
CA ASN A 48 -10.25 -17.04 4.07
C ASN A 48 -11.57 -17.77 3.76
N TYR A 49 -11.63 -19.10 3.94
CA TYR A 49 -12.86 -19.86 3.79
C TYR A 49 -13.94 -19.42 4.80
N GLU A 50 -13.59 -19.23 6.07
CA GLU A 50 -14.52 -18.77 7.10
C GLU A 50 -15.02 -17.34 6.81
N ARG A 51 -14.14 -16.44 6.35
CA ARG A 51 -14.52 -15.11 5.88
C ARG A 51 -15.56 -15.20 4.76
N GLN A 52 -15.33 -16.05 3.77
CA GLN A 52 -16.28 -16.25 2.67
C GLN A 52 -17.66 -16.69 3.17
N GLN A 53 -17.75 -17.57 4.18
CA GLN A 53 -19.02 -17.98 4.77
C GLN A 53 -19.76 -16.81 5.44
N VAL A 54 -19.03 -15.90 6.08
CA VAL A 54 -19.59 -14.69 6.68
C VAL A 54 -20.07 -13.72 5.60
N PHE A 55 -19.27 -13.52 4.55
CA PHE A 55 -19.61 -12.69 3.41
C PHE A 55 -20.87 -13.20 2.66
N GLU A 56 -20.98 -14.50 2.42
CA GLU A 56 -22.18 -15.11 1.79
C GLU A 56 -23.46 -14.81 2.61
N LYS A 57 -23.38 -14.85 3.94
CA LYS A 57 -24.50 -14.46 4.80
C LYS A 57 -24.81 -12.96 4.68
N ALA A 58 -23.78 -12.11 4.58
CA ALA A 58 -23.97 -10.67 4.39
C ALA A 58 -24.65 -10.34 3.06
N CYS A 59 -24.40 -11.14 2.01
CA CYS A 59 -25.04 -10.97 0.69
C CYS A 59 -26.56 -11.22 0.67
N GLN A 60 -27.17 -11.76 1.75
CA GLN A 60 -28.60 -12.10 1.79
C GLN A 60 -29.49 -10.85 1.87
N SER A 61 -29.00 -9.72 2.33
CA SER A 61 -29.78 -8.47 2.39
C SER A 61 -28.90 -7.22 2.52
N LYS A 62 -29.45 -6.08 2.11
CA LYS A 62 -28.79 -4.79 2.28
C LYS A 62 -28.46 -4.49 3.76
N ALA A 63 -29.36 -4.84 4.67
CA ALA A 63 -29.12 -4.62 6.10
C ALA A 63 -27.96 -5.46 6.63
N ALA A 64 -27.89 -6.75 6.26
CA ALA A 64 -26.79 -7.62 6.63
C ALA A 64 -25.44 -7.15 6.03
N MET A 65 -25.46 -6.68 4.78
CA MET A 65 -24.25 -6.15 4.13
C MET A 65 -23.77 -4.87 4.79
N LEU A 66 -24.65 -3.93 5.14
CA LEU A 66 -24.28 -2.71 5.87
C LEU A 66 -23.67 -3.04 7.25
N GLN A 67 -24.23 -4.03 7.94
CA GLN A 67 -23.67 -4.50 9.21
C GLN A 67 -22.29 -5.11 9.02
N TYR A 68 -22.11 -5.95 8.00
CA TYR A 68 -20.82 -6.58 7.66
C TYR A 68 -19.76 -5.51 7.40
N VAL A 69 -20.02 -4.56 6.51
CA VAL A 69 -19.10 -3.45 6.18
C VAL A 69 -18.74 -2.61 7.41
N SER A 70 -19.74 -2.30 8.25
CA SER A 70 -19.51 -1.55 9.50
C SER A 70 -18.60 -2.31 10.48
N GLN A 71 -18.80 -3.63 10.61
CA GLN A 71 -17.97 -4.48 11.46
C GLN A 71 -16.54 -4.62 10.91
N LEU A 72 -16.38 -4.79 9.60
CA LEU A 72 -15.07 -4.79 8.94
C LEU A 72 -14.30 -3.50 9.25
N ARG A 73 -14.94 -2.36 9.05
CA ARG A 73 -14.32 -1.06 9.27
C ARG A 73 -13.89 -0.86 10.72
N SER A 74 -14.76 -1.23 11.67
CA SER A 74 -14.43 -1.17 13.11
C SER A 74 -13.23 -2.04 13.44
N ARG A 75 -13.21 -3.29 12.98
CA ARG A 75 -12.09 -4.23 13.20
C ARG A 75 -10.81 -3.72 12.55
N PHE A 76 -10.86 -3.31 11.28
CA PHE A 76 -9.69 -2.81 10.56
C PHE A 76 -9.07 -1.59 11.25
N THR A 77 -9.90 -0.65 11.73
CA THR A 77 -9.44 0.50 12.51
C THR A 77 -8.72 0.08 13.79
N GLN A 78 -9.24 -0.93 14.51
CA GLN A 78 -8.62 -1.45 15.73
C GLN A 78 -7.27 -2.15 15.44
N LEU A 79 -7.22 -2.95 14.37
CA LEU A 79 -6.01 -3.68 13.99
C LEU A 79 -4.90 -2.77 13.46
N ALA A 80 -5.26 -1.71 12.74
CA ALA A 80 -4.28 -0.71 12.30
C ALA A 80 -3.50 -0.12 13.48
N GLY A 81 -4.13 -0.04 14.66
CA GLY A 81 -3.50 0.39 15.90
C GLY A 81 -3.70 1.87 16.20
N GLU A 82 -3.00 2.34 17.22
CA GLU A 82 -3.13 3.73 17.68
C GLU A 82 -2.60 4.73 16.65
N LEU A 83 -3.39 5.77 16.42
CA LEU A 83 -3.01 6.89 15.56
C LEU A 83 -2.39 8.02 16.41
N PRO A 84 -1.44 8.78 15.86
CA PRO A 84 -0.89 9.94 16.53
C PRO A 84 -1.96 11.02 16.79
N GLN A 85 -1.69 11.89 17.76
CA GLN A 85 -2.55 13.04 18.02
C GLN A 85 -2.47 14.07 16.89
N ARG A 86 -3.64 14.55 16.43
CA ARG A 86 -3.70 15.65 15.46
C ARG A 86 -3.22 16.95 16.13
N GLY A 87 -2.21 17.57 15.53
CA GLY A 87 -1.71 18.88 15.92
C GLY A 87 -2.04 19.94 14.87
N LYS A 88 -1.49 21.13 15.05
CA LYS A 88 -1.53 22.20 14.04
C LYS A 88 -0.74 21.75 12.81
N LEU A 89 -1.31 21.91 11.61
CA LEU A 89 -0.63 21.53 10.35
C LEU A 89 0.65 22.34 10.09
N SER A 90 0.68 23.59 10.50
CA SER A 90 1.80 24.52 10.25
C SER A 90 2.29 24.46 8.79
N ALA A 91 1.34 24.31 7.85
CA ALA A 91 1.64 24.12 6.44
C ALA A 91 2.26 25.36 5.81
N GLN A 92 3.25 25.14 4.96
CA GLN A 92 3.99 26.17 4.25
C GLN A 92 4.15 25.82 2.77
N VAL A 93 3.98 26.82 1.89
CA VAL A 93 4.39 26.74 0.49
C VAL A 93 5.82 27.25 0.43
N VAL A 94 6.77 26.36 0.21
CA VAL A 94 8.22 26.67 0.22
C VAL A 94 8.79 26.96 -1.17
N GLY A 95 7.99 26.80 -2.23
CA GLY A 95 8.39 27.11 -3.59
C GLY A 95 7.27 26.81 -4.59
N LYS A 96 7.43 27.32 -5.81
CA LYS A 96 6.51 27.08 -6.92
C LYS A 96 7.28 26.79 -8.21
N VAL A 97 6.74 25.92 -9.04
CA VAL A 97 7.25 25.62 -10.38
C VAL A 97 6.09 25.72 -11.36
N LYS A 98 6.31 26.31 -12.53
CA LYS A 98 5.30 26.41 -13.58
C LYS A 98 5.52 25.29 -14.61
N GLY A 99 4.49 24.50 -14.85
CA GLY A 99 4.38 23.55 -15.96
C GLY A 99 3.55 24.11 -17.11
N ILE A 100 3.23 23.25 -18.07
CA ILE A 100 2.38 23.62 -19.23
C ILE A 100 0.91 23.40 -18.84
N GLY A 101 0.19 24.49 -18.57
CA GLY A 101 -1.22 24.45 -18.14
C GLY A 101 -1.45 24.17 -16.66
N PHE A 102 -0.40 24.04 -15.85
CA PHE A 102 -0.50 23.81 -14.42
C PHE A 102 0.62 24.51 -13.63
N ILE A 103 0.46 24.60 -12.34
CA ILE A 103 1.45 25.10 -11.36
C ILE A 103 1.65 24.05 -10.29
N VAL A 104 2.90 23.83 -9.87
CA VAL A 104 3.24 22.95 -8.73
C VAL A 104 3.65 23.82 -7.56
N GLU A 105 2.94 23.74 -6.44
CA GLU A 105 3.34 24.29 -5.16
C GLU A 105 4.09 23.22 -4.36
N LYS A 106 5.31 23.54 -3.87
CA LYS A 106 6.08 22.67 -2.97
C LYS A 106 5.60 22.93 -1.56
N ILE A 107 5.11 21.87 -0.90
CA ILE A 107 4.42 21.96 0.39
C ILE A 107 5.20 21.20 1.46
N VAL A 108 5.28 21.78 2.65
CA VAL A 108 5.69 21.10 3.87
C VAL A 108 4.63 21.34 4.93
N PHE A 109 4.16 20.30 5.59
CA PHE A 109 3.24 20.42 6.72
C PHE A 109 3.58 19.43 7.84
N GLN A 110 3.05 19.65 9.04
CA GLN A 110 3.20 18.71 10.15
C GLN A 110 1.96 17.82 10.27
N SER A 111 2.15 16.51 10.18
CA SER A 111 1.06 15.55 10.44
C SER A 111 0.77 15.44 11.94
N THR A 112 1.80 15.42 12.76
CA THR A 112 1.78 15.56 14.22
C THR A 112 2.95 16.48 14.62
N PRO A 113 2.99 17.04 15.83
CA PRO A 113 4.11 17.91 16.23
C PRO A 113 5.47 17.27 16.02
N GLY A 114 6.33 17.94 15.24
CA GLY A 114 7.67 17.49 14.92
C GLY A 114 7.80 16.47 13.79
N ARG A 115 6.68 15.94 13.25
CA ARG A 115 6.71 15.03 12.08
C ARG A 115 6.28 15.75 10.82
N TYR A 116 7.23 15.99 9.94
CA TYR A 116 7.04 16.72 8.70
C TYR A 116 6.67 15.78 7.55
N VAL A 117 5.74 16.25 6.72
CA VAL A 117 5.32 15.62 5.47
C VAL A 117 5.60 16.60 4.35
N THR A 118 6.27 16.14 3.31
CA THR A 118 6.55 16.90 2.10
C THR A 118 5.62 16.48 0.98
N ALA A 119 5.17 17.43 0.18
CA ALA A 119 4.23 17.18 -0.90
C ALA A 119 4.40 18.17 -2.06
N HIS A 120 3.92 17.80 -3.23
CA HIS A 120 3.73 18.67 -4.37
C HIS A 120 2.24 18.83 -4.67
N LEU A 121 1.73 20.07 -4.63
CA LEU A 121 0.35 20.36 -5.02
C LEU A 121 0.33 20.87 -6.47
N TYR A 122 -0.18 20.04 -7.36
CA TYR A 122 -0.45 20.38 -8.75
C TYR A 122 -1.80 21.11 -8.82
N LEU A 123 -1.81 22.26 -9.41
CA LEU A 123 -3.00 23.10 -9.58
C LEU A 123 -3.18 23.47 -11.05
N PRO A 124 -4.40 23.55 -11.56
CA PRO A 124 -4.64 24.18 -12.87
C PRO A 124 -4.00 25.58 -12.93
N GLU A 125 -3.47 25.98 -14.07
CA GLU A 125 -2.90 27.34 -14.24
C GLU A 125 -3.93 28.44 -13.94
N LYS A 126 -5.20 28.17 -14.23
CA LYS A 126 -6.33 29.07 -13.95
C LYS A 126 -7.35 28.34 -13.08
N VAL A 127 -7.58 28.84 -11.89
CA VAL A 127 -8.60 28.34 -10.96
C VAL A 127 -9.75 29.34 -10.91
N HIS A 128 -10.96 28.87 -11.16
CA HIS A 128 -12.19 29.65 -11.02
C HIS A 128 -13.08 29.02 -9.96
N GLY A 129 -13.22 29.70 -8.82
CA GLY A 129 -13.98 29.19 -7.69
C GLY A 129 -13.28 28.03 -6.96
N LYS A 130 -14.07 27.12 -6.39
CA LYS A 130 -13.55 25.91 -5.73
C LYS A 130 -13.48 24.75 -6.70
N ILE A 131 -12.35 24.04 -6.72
CA ILE A 131 -12.11 22.90 -7.61
C ILE A 131 -12.01 21.59 -6.82
N PRO A 132 -12.33 20.43 -7.42
CA PRO A 132 -12.10 19.14 -6.82
C PRO A 132 -10.60 18.90 -6.60
N ALA A 133 -10.27 18.02 -5.66
CA ALA A 133 -8.90 17.63 -5.43
C ALA A 133 -8.75 16.13 -5.20
N CYS A 134 -7.59 15.59 -5.57
CA CYS A 134 -7.16 14.24 -5.26
C CYS A 134 -5.89 14.25 -4.42
N ILE A 135 -5.71 13.21 -3.62
CA ILE A 135 -4.42 12.86 -3.05
C ILE A 135 -3.83 11.72 -3.88
N GLU A 136 -2.61 11.90 -4.35
CA GLU A 136 -1.80 10.83 -4.92
C GLU A 136 -0.80 10.34 -3.87
N MET A 137 -0.85 9.05 -3.57
CA MET A 137 0.16 8.37 -2.79
C MET A 137 1.18 7.70 -3.72
N CYS A 138 2.47 8.00 -3.49
CA CYS A 138 3.54 7.45 -4.33
C CYS A 138 3.70 5.94 -4.14
N GLY A 139 3.93 5.21 -5.24
CA GLY A 139 4.45 3.84 -5.20
C GLY A 139 5.88 3.80 -4.65
N HIS A 140 6.40 2.59 -4.38
CA HIS A 140 7.71 2.42 -3.75
C HIS A 140 8.87 2.84 -4.65
N GLY A 141 9.10 4.14 -4.75
CA GLY A 141 10.24 4.75 -5.42
C GLY A 141 11.04 5.63 -4.47
N LEU A 142 12.38 5.54 -4.46
CA LEU A 142 13.22 6.33 -3.56
C LEU A 142 12.99 7.83 -3.70
N ASP A 143 12.72 8.30 -4.91
CA ASP A 143 12.53 9.71 -5.20
C ASP A 143 11.15 10.25 -4.79
N GLY A 144 10.19 9.37 -4.44
CA GLY A 144 8.86 9.77 -4.05
C GLY A 144 8.21 10.72 -5.06
N LYS A 145 7.69 11.87 -4.60
CA LYS A 145 7.16 12.93 -5.45
C LYS A 145 8.20 13.61 -6.37
N GLY A 146 9.50 13.36 -6.12
CA GLY A 146 10.62 14.05 -6.79
C GLY A 146 10.70 13.75 -8.30
N THR A 147 10.23 12.58 -8.75
CA THR A 147 10.20 12.21 -10.17
C THR A 147 9.12 12.94 -10.98
N GLY A 148 8.24 13.70 -10.31
CA GLY A 148 7.03 14.24 -10.91
C GLY A 148 5.94 13.16 -11.04
N SER A 149 4.75 13.56 -11.47
CA SER A 149 3.61 12.67 -11.69
C SER A 149 2.85 13.07 -12.94
N GLY A 150 2.95 12.26 -13.99
CA GLY A 150 2.21 12.47 -15.25
C GLY A 150 0.70 12.40 -15.03
N SER A 151 0.22 11.56 -14.12
CA SER A 151 -1.20 11.49 -13.74
C SER A 151 -1.66 12.75 -13.01
N ALA A 152 -0.85 13.31 -12.11
CA ALA A 152 -1.16 14.58 -11.46
C ALA A 152 -1.18 15.75 -12.43
N GLU A 153 -0.24 15.80 -13.38
CA GLU A 153 -0.24 16.79 -14.46
C GLU A 153 -1.51 16.69 -15.31
N GLN A 154 -1.87 15.49 -15.73
CA GLN A 154 -3.07 15.23 -16.53
C GLN A 154 -4.36 15.63 -15.79
N LEU A 155 -4.49 15.31 -14.51
CA LEU A 155 -5.63 15.74 -13.70
C LEU A 155 -5.64 17.26 -13.51
N ALA A 156 -4.49 17.89 -13.27
CA ALA A 156 -4.40 19.32 -13.06
C ALA A 156 -4.83 20.11 -14.30
N VAL A 157 -4.38 19.72 -15.51
CA VAL A 157 -4.83 20.40 -16.75
C VAL A 157 -6.32 20.19 -17.04
N ASN A 158 -6.93 19.13 -16.45
CA ASN A 158 -8.36 18.87 -16.50
C ASN A 158 -9.17 19.51 -15.35
N GLY A 159 -8.55 20.38 -14.56
CA GLY A 159 -9.26 21.17 -13.54
C GLY A 159 -9.35 20.53 -12.16
N ILE A 160 -8.60 19.49 -11.89
CA ILE A 160 -8.56 18.77 -10.60
C ILE A 160 -7.22 19.02 -9.93
N ALA A 161 -7.21 19.59 -8.72
CA ALA A 161 -5.97 19.72 -7.95
C ALA A 161 -5.46 18.34 -7.50
N VAL A 162 -4.14 18.14 -7.48
CA VAL A 162 -3.56 16.87 -6.99
C VAL A 162 -2.45 17.15 -6.00
N LEU A 163 -2.59 16.63 -4.78
CA LEU A 163 -1.56 16.66 -3.76
C LEU A 163 -0.80 15.33 -3.77
N VAL A 164 0.38 15.33 -4.36
CA VAL A 164 1.30 14.18 -4.37
C VAL A 164 2.12 14.20 -3.10
N VAL A 165 1.98 13.19 -2.27
CA VAL A 165 2.57 13.12 -0.92
C VAL A 165 3.74 12.15 -0.89
N ASP A 166 4.86 12.55 -0.26
CA ASP A 166 5.93 11.61 0.07
C ASP A 166 5.50 10.69 1.22
N PRO A 167 5.44 9.37 1.02
CA PRO A 167 5.27 8.43 2.12
C PRO A 167 6.51 8.36 3.02
N PHE A 168 6.45 7.59 4.09
CA PHE A 168 7.66 7.21 4.82
C PHE A 168 8.70 6.63 3.87
N SER A 169 9.97 6.85 4.18
CA SER A 169 11.11 6.26 3.46
C SER A 169 11.29 6.70 1.99
N GLN A 170 10.52 7.70 1.53
CA GLN A 170 10.55 8.15 0.14
C GLN A 170 10.76 9.66 0.03
N GLY A 171 11.32 10.09 -1.11
CA GLY A 171 11.58 11.49 -1.38
C GLY A 171 12.42 12.14 -0.30
N GLU A 172 11.91 13.24 0.27
CA GLU A 172 12.56 13.97 1.37
C GLU A 172 12.30 13.35 2.76
N ARG A 173 11.70 12.15 2.81
CA ARG A 173 11.34 11.42 4.04
C ARG A 173 12.08 10.10 4.23
N GLN A 174 13.20 9.88 3.56
CA GLN A 174 14.09 8.74 3.78
C GLN A 174 14.61 8.76 5.22
N GLN A 175 14.58 7.61 5.91
CA GLN A 175 14.90 7.50 7.35
C GLN A 175 16.30 6.96 7.59
N THR A 176 16.78 6.06 6.73
CA THR A 176 18.07 5.37 6.87
C THR A 176 19.06 5.89 5.84
N ILE A 177 19.62 7.06 6.10
CA ILE A 177 20.63 7.72 5.24
C ILE A 177 21.95 7.87 5.98
N ASP A 178 23.06 7.84 5.23
CA ASP A 178 24.39 8.17 5.77
C ASP A 178 24.60 9.70 5.90
N ALA A 179 25.78 10.10 6.39
CA ALA A 179 26.13 11.50 6.55
C ALA A 179 26.22 12.28 5.22
N GLN A 180 26.27 11.60 4.09
CA GLN A 180 26.25 12.15 2.74
C GLN A 180 24.85 12.18 2.12
N GLY A 181 23.82 11.72 2.85
CA GLY A 181 22.44 11.64 2.40
C GLY A 181 22.14 10.45 1.49
N LYS A 182 23.06 9.47 1.41
CA LYS A 182 22.85 8.26 0.63
C LYS A 182 22.03 7.25 1.44
N ASN A 183 21.03 6.64 0.79
CA ASN A 183 20.23 5.60 1.42
C ASN A 183 21.09 4.36 1.75
N LEU A 184 20.98 3.87 2.98
CA LEU A 184 21.70 2.70 3.51
C LEU A 184 21.00 1.38 3.22
N THR A 185 19.75 1.41 2.77
CA THR A 185 18.98 0.21 2.43
C THR A 185 19.00 -0.03 0.91
N ARG A 186 18.52 -1.21 0.49
CA ARG A 186 18.40 -1.55 -0.93
C ARG A 186 17.32 -0.74 -1.64
N GLY A 187 16.39 -0.14 -0.88
CA GLY A 187 15.26 0.61 -1.39
C GLY A 187 14.15 0.73 -0.35
N VAL A 188 13.07 1.36 -0.75
CA VAL A 188 11.93 1.73 0.11
C VAL A 188 11.34 0.53 0.85
N THR A 189 11.06 -0.57 0.17
CA THR A 189 10.47 -1.78 0.76
C THR A 189 11.35 -2.41 1.85
N THR A 190 12.69 -2.34 1.67
CA THR A 190 13.63 -2.80 2.70
C THR A 190 13.59 -1.87 3.91
N GLU A 191 13.52 -0.57 3.70
CA GLU A 191 13.43 0.40 4.80
C GLU A 191 12.09 0.26 5.54
N HIS A 192 10.96 0.12 4.84
CA HIS A 192 9.66 -0.18 5.45
C HIS A 192 9.70 -1.43 6.33
N THR A 193 10.36 -2.49 5.84
CA THR A 193 10.53 -3.73 6.59
C THR A 193 11.39 -3.55 7.84
N LEU A 194 12.38 -2.66 7.80
CA LEU A 194 13.22 -2.35 8.97
C LEU A 194 12.51 -1.52 10.04
N ILE A 195 11.70 -0.55 9.63
CA ILE A 195 11.05 0.37 10.58
C ILE A 195 9.71 -0.15 11.12
N ALA A 196 8.99 -0.97 10.35
CA ALA A 196 7.66 -1.48 10.73
C ALA A 196 7.64 -2.23 12.08
N PRO A 197 8.61 -3.10 12.42
CA PRO A 197 8.62 -3.77 13.72
C PRO A 197 8.60 -2.81 14.91
N GLY A 198 9.23 -1.62 14.80
CA GLY A 198 9.20 -0.60 15.83
C GLY A 198 7.79 -0.11 16.12
N PHE A 199 6.98 0.12 15.10
CA PHE A 199 5.57 0.49 15.26
C PHE A 199 4.74 -0.65 15.84
N LEU A 200 4.96 -1.89 15.38
CA LEU A 200 4.25 -3.06 15.91
C LEU A 200 4.50 -3.26 17.42
N LEU A 201 5.74 -3.07 17.87
CA LEU A 201 6.09 -3.14 19.29
C LEU A 201 5.43 -2.05 20.15
N LEU A 202 5.05 -0.93 19.52
CA LEU A 202 4.36 0.19 20.18
C LEU A 202 2.83 0.11 20.06
N GLY A 203 2.27 -1.00 19.56
CA GLY A 203 0.82 -1.18 19.42
C GLY A 203 0.20 -0.43 18.24
N SER A 204 1.02 -0.08 17.24
CA SER A 204 0.60 0.58 16.00
C SER A 204 1.12 -0.20 14.78
N SER A 205 1.03 0.36 13.60
CA SER A 205 1.62 -0.19 12.38
C SER A 205 2.15 0.93 11.48
N LEU A 206 3.09 0.61 10.59
CA LEU A 206 3.53 1.60 9.58
C LEU A 206 2.36 2.01 8.68
N ALA A 207 1.47 1.06 8.33
CA ALA A 207 0.22 1.33 7.61
C ALA A 207 -0.64 2.39 8.30
N ALA A 208 -0.81 2.31 9.62
CA ALA A 208 -1.55 3.31 10.40
C ALA A 208 -0.89 4.69 10.38
N GLN A 209 0.44 4.73 10.41
CA GLN A 209 1.19 5.98 10.36
C GLN A 209 1.08 6.66 8.98
N GLU A 210 1.14 5.89 7.89
CA GLU A 210 0.95 6.39 6.53
C GLU A 210 -0.50 6.84 6.30
N PHE A 211 -1.48 6.04 6.73
CA PHE A 211 -2.88 6.45 6.74
C PHE A 211 -3.08 7.79 7.46
N PHE A 212 -2.47 7.93 8.64
CA PHE A 212 -2.58 9.17 9.40
C PHE A 212 -2.00 10.36 8.64
N ASP A 213 -0.80 10.24 8.05
CA ASP A 213 -0.18 11.31 7.26
C ASP A 213 -1.04 11.69 6.04
N ASN A 214 -1.63 10.72 5.35
CA ASN A 214 -2.53 10.95 4.22
C ASN A 214 -3.86 11.58 4.65
N SER A 215 -4.42 11.18 5.79
CA SER A 215 -5.58 11.85 6.40
C SER A 215 -5.27 13.31 6.78
N ARG A 216 -4.04 13.62 7.22
CA ARG A 216 -3.58 14.99 7.47
C ARG A 216 -3.35 15.78 6.18
N ALA A 217 -2.99 15.12 5.09
CA ALA A 217 -2.96 15.73 3.76
C ALA A 217 -4.36 16.16 3.30
N ILE A 218 -5.43 15.41 3.63
CA ILE A 218 -6.81 15.88 3.44
C ILE A 218 -7.09 17.12 4.28
N ASP A 219 -6.65 17.17 5.56
CA ASP A 219 -6.81 18.38 6.39
C ASP A 219 -6.16 19.61 5.73
N TYR A 220 -4.98 19.42 5.09
CA TYR A 220 -4.33 20.49 4.34
C TYR A 220 -5.17 20.96 3.16
N LEU A 221 -5.69 20.05 2.33
CA LEU A 221 -6.57 20.40 1.21
C LEU A 221 -7.80 21.16 1.68
N LEU A 222 -8.46 20.70 2.76
CA LEU A 222 -9.64 21.35 3.35
C LEU A 222 -9.33 22.72 3.95
N SER A 223 -8.10 23.01 4.32
CA SER A 223 -7.69 24.33 4.80
C SER A 223 -7.59 25.40 3.72
N ARG A 224 -7.58 24.99 2.44
CA ARG A 224 -7.47 25.87 1.29
C ARG A 224 -8.82 26.44 0.87
N LYS A 225 -8.81 27.67 0.38
CA LYS A 225 -10.03 28.36 -0.07
C LYS A 225 -10.44 27.98 -1.50
N ASP A 226 -9.48 27.50 -2.28
CA ASP A 226 -9.62 27.12 -3.69
C ASP A 226 -10.00 25.65 -3.90
N ILE A 227 -10.09 24.86 -2.83
CA ILE A 227 -10.46 23.44 -2.89
C ILE A 227 -11.91 23.24 -2.43
N ASP A 228 -12.63 22.38 -3.16
CA ASP A 228 -13.96 21.90 -2.81
C ASP A 228 -13.84 20.67 -1.90
N GLY A 229 -14.09 20.86 -0.61
CA GLY A 229 -13.98 19.78 0.38
C GLY A 229 -14.99 18.64 0.20
N ASP A 230 -16.05 18.84 -0.54
CA ASP A 230 -17.05 17.79 -0.84
C ASP A 230 -16.67 16.93 -2.06
N ARG A 231 -15.57 17.28 -2.74
CA ARG A 231 -15.07 16.58 -3.93
C ARG A 231 -13.60 16.22 -3.78
N ILE A 232 -13.30 15.43 -2.74
CA ILE A 232 -11.94 14.90 -2.48
C ILE A 232 -11.86 13.45 -2.95
N GLY A 233 -10.92 13.15 -3.84
CA GLY A 233 -10.57 11.78 -4.26
C GLY A 233 -9.22 11.34 -3.74
N CYS A 234 -8.91 10.06 -3.91
CA CYS A 234 -7.58 9.53 -3.69
C CYS A 234 -7.21 8.47 -4.72
N TYR A 235 -5.93 8.39 -5.05
CA TYR A 235 -5.41 7.35 -5.93
C TYR A 235 -3.94 7.07 -5.66
N GLY A 236 -3.48 5.93 -6.15
CA GLY A 236 -2.07 5.55 -6.11
C GLY A 236 -1.86 4.19 -6.74
N PHE A 237 -0.58 3.87 -6.96
CA PHE A 237 -0.18 2.67 -7.69
C PHE A 237 0.86 1.91 -6.86
N SER A 238 0.82 0.56 -6.88
CA SER A 238 1.74 -0.28 -6.11
C SER A 238 1.63 0.03 -4.61
N GLY A 239 2.71 0.40 -3.93
CA GLY A 239 2.66 0.86 -2.54
C GLY A 239 1.72 2.05 -2.33
N GLY A 240 1.59 2.94 -3.31
CA GLY A 240 0.58 4.00 -3.31
C GLY A 240 -0.85 3.47 -3.45
N GLY A 241 -1.03 2.37 -4.18
CA GLY A 241 -2.31 1.63 -4.25
C GLY A 241 -2.72 1.09 -2.89
N THR A 242 -1.77 0.53 -2.13
CA THR A 242 -1.99 0.09 -0.74
C THR A 242 -2.51 1.24 0.13
N GLN A 243 -1.81 2.37 0.10
CA GLN A 243 -2.19 3.55 0.90
C GLN A 243 -3.54 4.13 0.46
N SER A 244 -3.85 4.09 -0.86
CA SER A 244 -5.15 4.51 -1.40
C SER A 244 -6.29 3.63 -0.88
N ALA A 245 -6.08 2.31 -0.83
CA ALA A 245 -7.04 1.37 -0.29
C ALA A 245 -7.34 1.65 1.19
N TYR A 246 -6.30 1.90 2.00
CA TYR A 246 -6.46 2.26 3.41
C TYR A 246 -7.18 3.60 3.59
N LEU A 247 -6.79 4.62 2.82
CA LEU A 247 -7.41 5.95 2.92
C LEU A 247 -8.89 5.91 2.51
N ALA A 248 -9.21 5.21 1.43
CA ALA A 248 -10.59 5.01 0.97
C ALA A 248 -11.45 4.24 2.00
N ALA A 249 -10.88 3.22 2.64
CA ALA A 249 -11.56 2.39 3.63
C ALA A 249 -11.87 3.16 4.92
N LEU A 250 -10.98 4.05 5.37
CA LEU A 250 -11.01 4.61 6.73
C LEU A 250 -11.34 6.09 6.82
N ASP A 251 -11.20 6.88 5.74
CA ASP A 251 -11.47 8.32 5.76
C ASP A 251 -12.74 8.67 4.97
N ASP A 252 -13.81 9.05 5.67
CA ASP A 252 -15.12 9.34 5.08
C ASP A 252 -15.13 10.57 4.15
N ARG A 253 -14.11 11.40 4.24
CA ARG A 253 -13.97 12.59 3.39
C ARG A 253 -13.59 12.23 1.96
N VAL A 254 -13.02 11.05 1.73
CA VAL A 254 -12.77 10.52 0.38
C VAL A 254 -14.09 10.17 -0.28
N LYS A 255 -14.32 10.69 -1.49
CA LYS A 255 -15.57 10.53 -2.26
C LYS A 255 -15.42 9.64 -3.48
N ALA A 256 -14.22 9.52 -4.03
CA ALA A 256 -13.89 8.58 -5.12
C ALA A 256 -12.46 8.08 -4.93
N SER A 257 -12.20 6.85 -5.36
CA SER A 257 -10.90 6.21 -5.15
C SER A 257 -10.47 5.41 -6.35
N CYS A 258 -9.16 5.43 -6.66
CA CYS A 258 -8.55 4.56 -7.64
C CYS A 258 -7.37 3.83 -6.98
N VAL A 259 -7.40 2.49 -7.02
CA VAL A 259 -6.37 1.62 -6.47
C VAL A 259 -5.73 0.83 -7.60
N GLY A 260 -4.49 1.17 -7.93
CA GLY A 260 -3.76 0.51 -9.02
C GLY A 260 -2.63 -0.39 -8.52
N LEU A 261 -2.42 -1.52 -9.21
CA LEU A 261 -1.27 -2.42 -9.04
C LEU A 261 -1.03 -2.91 -7.60
N PHE A 262 -2.10 -3.06 -6.84
CA PHE A 262 -2.08 -3.58 -5.47
C PHE A 262 -3.20 -4.60 -5.23
N PHE A 263 -4.34 -4.41 -5.90
CA PHE A 263 -5.55 -5.19 -5.63
C PHE A 263 -5.35 -6.65 -6.05
N SER A 264 -5.50 -7.56 -5.10
CA SER A 264 -5.40 -9.00 -5.28
C SER A 264 -6.12 -9.69 -4.11
N SER A 265 -5.69 -10.89 -3.71
CA SER A 265 -6.07 -11.47 -2.43
C SER A 265 -4.86 -11.66 -1.53
N ARG A 266 -5.03 -11.52 -0.23
CA ARG A 266 -3.96 -11.74 0.75
C ARG A 266 -3.46 -13.19 0.72
N GLU A 267 -4.38 -14.14 0.51
CA GLU A 267 -4.07 -15.55 0.34
C GLU A 267 -3.08 -15.76 -0.82
N ARG A 268 -3.41 -15.23 -2.02
CA ARG A 268 -2.54 -15.34 -3.20
C ARG A 268 -1.23 -14.59 -3.03
N THR A 269 -1.25 -13.43 -2.42
CA THR A 269 -0.04 -12.66 -2.12
C THR A 269 0.91 -13.48 -1.24
N LEU A 270 0.42 -14.10 -0.17
CA LEU A 270 1.22 -14.93 0.72
C LEU A 270 1.76 -16.19 0.01
N GLU A 271 0.96 -16.84 -0.84
CA GLU A 271 1.41 -18.02 -1.61
C GLU A 271 2.56 -17.71 -2.57
N ILE A 272 2.53 -16.56 -3.23
CA ILE A 272 3.40 -16.23 -4.37
C ILE A 272 4.58 -15.35 -3.94
N GLN A 273 4.35 -14.36 -3.11
CA GLN A 273 5.31 -13.28 -2.80
C GLN A 273 5.72 -13.24 -1.32
N GLY A 274 4.97 -13.90 -0.44
CA GLY A 274 5.11 -13.70 1.01
C GLY A 274 4.34 -12.46 1.51
N PRO A 275 4.64 -11.98 2.73
CA PRO A 275 3.85 -10.97 3.43
C PRO A 275 4.00 -9.54 2.91
N SER A 276 4.65 -9.33 1.76
CA SER A 276 5.00 -8.00 1.24
C SER A 276 5.93 -7.23 2.20
N ASP A 277 5.92 -5.90 2.18
CA ASP A 277 6.76 -5.08 3.06
C ASP A 277 5.97 -4.46 4.23
N GLY A 278 6.70 -3.77 5.11
CA GLY A 278 6.17 -3.29 6.39
C GLY A 278 4.97 -2.35 6.33
N CYS A 279 4.78 -1.61 5.23
CA CYS A 279 3.62 -0.72 5.08
C CYS A 279 2.31 -1.47 4.80
N GLN A 280 2.41 -2.77 4.52
CA GLN A 280 1.27 -3.64 4.25
C GLN A 280 0.94 -4.58 5.42
N TRP A 281 1.67 -4.48 6.54
CA TRP A 281 1.47 -5.35 7.69
C TRP A 281 0.43 -4.75 8.65
N ILE A 282 -0.76 -5.30 8.61
CA ILE A 282 -1.81 -5.04 9.59
C ILE A 282 -1.82 -6.20 10.59
N PRO A 283 -1.55 -5.96 11.89
CA PRO A 283 -1.51 -7.05 12.88
C PRO A 283 -2.79 -7.87 12.91
N ALA A 284 -2.64 -9.19 12.83
CA ALA A 284 -3.74 -10.15 12.91
C ALA A 284 -4.83 -10.03 11.83
N GLU A 285 -4.57 -9.34 10.72
CA GLU A 285 -5.50 -9.10 9.63
C GLU A 285 -6.25 -10.38 9.19
N GLY A 286 -5.51 -11.46 8.87
CA GLY A 286 -6.11 -12.72 8.46
C GLY A 286 -6.93 -13.38 9.58
N ARG A 287 -6.43 -13.40 10.82
CA ARG A 287 -7.16 -13.98 11.96
C ARG A 287 -8.50 -13.29 12.21
N GLU A 288 -8.57 -12.01 11.92
CA GLU A 288 -9.79 -11.22 12.05
C GLU A 288 -10.63 -11.19 10.77
N HIS A 289 -10.33 -12.10 9.84
CA HIS A 289 -11.08 -12.29 8.58
C HIS A 289 -11.17 -11.03 7.72
N ILE A 290 -10.05 -10.32 7.55
CA ILE A 290 -9.96 -9.16 6.67
C ILE A 290 -9.12 -9.53 5.44
N GLU A 291 -9.65 -9.24 4.26
CA GLU A 291 -9.03 -9.47 2.96
C GLU A 291 -8.89 -8.13 2.20
N ILE A 292 -8.05 -8.08 1.18
CA ILE A 292 -7.85 -6.86 0.36
C ILE A 292 -9.19 -6.38 -0.24
N ALA A 293 -10.05 -7.30 -0.69
CA ALA A 293 -11.38 -6.97 -1.19
C ALA A 293 -12.23 -6.21 -0.17
N ASP A 294 -12.08 -6.49 1.12
CA ASP A 294 -12.83 -5.82 2.19
C ASP A 294 -12.48 -4.33 2.29
N MET A 295 -11.27 -3.92 1.91
CA MET A 295 -10.88 -2.50 1.89
C MET A 295 -11.74 -1.71 0.90
N ALA A 296 -11.99 -2.28 -0.29
CA ALA A 296 -12.91 -1.70 -1.27
C ALA A 296 -14.37 -1.75 -0.78
N MET A 297 -14.79 -2.83 -0.10
CA MET A 297 -16.13 -2.95 0.47
C MET A 297 -16.36 -1.91 1.59
N MET A 298 -15.35 -1.60 2.41
CA MET A 298 -15.43 -0.54 3.42
C MET A 298 -15.62 0.86 2.81
N ASN A 299 -15.26 1.06 1.55
CA ASN A 299 -15.52 2.32 0.82
C ASN A 299 -16.96 2.40 0.27
N ALA A 300 -17.65 1.27 0.11
CA ALA A 300 -18.98 1.22 -0.51
C ALA A 300 -20.00 2.13 0.22
N PRO A 301 -20.90 2.78 -0.49
CA PRO A 301 -21.19 2.69 -1.93
C PRO A 301 -20.46 3.75 -2.79
N LYS A 302 -19.40 4.38 -2.30
CA LYS A 302 -18.67 5.44 -3.01
C LYS A 302 -17.91 4.87 -4.23
N PRO A 303 -17.70 5.65 -5.31
CA PRO A 303 -16.96 5.22 -6.50
C PRO A 303 -15.59 4.63 -6.17
N PHE A 304 -15.27 3.46 -6.76
CA PHE A 304 -14.03 2.74 -6.56
C PHE A 304 -13.56 2.10 -7.86
N LEU A 305 -12.38 2.50 -8.36
CA LEU A 305 -11.75 1.95 -9.54
C LEU A 305 -10.57 1.07 -9.15
N ILE A 306 -10.51 -0.13 -9.71
CA ILE A 306 -9.36 -1.04 -9.61
C ILE A 306 -8.63 -1.02 -10.95
N LEU A 307 -7.31 -0.78 -10.91
CA LEU A 307 -6.44 -0.88 -12.07
C LEU A 307 -5.40 -1.98 -11.85
N ASP A 308 -5.29 -2.91 -12.77
CA ASP A 308 -4.29 -3.98 -12.70
C ASP A 308 -3.66 -4.32 -14.05
N GLY A 309 -2.55 -5.07 -14.01
CA GLY A 309 -1.87 -5.62 -15.17
C GLY A 309 -2.02 -7.14 -15.19
N ARG A 310 -2.38 -7.70 -16.35
CA ARG A 310 -2.57 -9.16 -16.48
C ARG A 310 -1.29 -9.95 -16.17
N PHE A 311 -0.13 -9.38 -16.47
CA PHE A 311 1.18 -10.01 -16.30
C PHE A 311 1.99 -9.40 -15.15
N ASP A 312 1.28 -8.72 -14.21
CA ASP A 312 1.89 -8.16 -13.01
C ASP A 312 2.33 -9.29 -12.05
N PHE A 313 3.33 -9.00 -11.21
CA PHE A 313 3.65 -9.85 -10.06
C PHE A 313 2.57 -9.77 -8.96
N VAL A 314 1.75 -8.71 -8.92
CA VAL A 314 0.50 -8.67 -8.16
C VAL A 314 -0.52 -9.56 -8.86
N ASP A 315 -0.93 -10.64 -8.21
CA ASP A 315 -1.69 -11.71 -8.85
C ASP A 315 -3.03 -11.24 -9.43
N HIS A 316 -3.11 -11.24 -10.75
CA HIS A 316 -4.30 -10.83 -11.51
C HIS A 316 -5.53 -11.71 -11.20
N TRP A 317 -5.35 -13.03 -10.99
CA TRP A 317 -6.46 -13.92 -10.66
C TRP A 317 -7.07 -13.59 -9.29
N GLY A 318 -6.23 -13.22 -8.32
CA GLY A 318 -6.67 -12.69 -7.04
C GLY A 318 -7.43 -11.36 -7.21
N ALA A 319 -6.97 -10.50 -8.11
CA ALA A 319 -7.65 -9.23 -8.42
C ALA A 319 -9.05 -9.47 -9.01
N LEU A 320 -9.18 -10.37 -9.99
CA LEU A 320 -10.48 -10.72 -10.58
C LEU A 320 -11.46 -11.29 -9.54
N ARG A 321 -11.02 -12.25 -8.72
CA ARG A 321 -11.84 -12.82 -7.66
C ARG A 321 -12.27 -11.78 -6.62
N GLY A 322 -11.34 -10.94 -6.19
CA GLY A 322 -11.62 -9.85 -5.26
C GLY A 322 -12.62 -8.85 -5.83
N TYR A 323 -12.48 -8.49 -7.12
CA TYR A 323 -13.44 -7.63 -7.79
C TYR A 323 -14.86 -8.22 -7.82
N GLU A 324 -15.00 -9.50 -8.11
CA GLU A 324 -16.31 -10.17 -8.10
C GLU A 324 -16.98 -10.07 -6.72
N GLU A 325 -16.24 -10.25 -5.64
CA GLU A 325 -16.77 -10.07 -4.28
C GLU A 325 -17.18 -8.61 -4.02
N VAL A 326 -16.34 -7.65 -4.40
CA VAL A 326 -16.65 -6.21 -4.25
C VAL A 326 -17.88 -5.84 -5.08
N LYS A 327 -17.97 -6.29 -6.33
CA LYS A 327 -19.12 -6.05 -7.21
C LYS A 327 -20.42 -6.59 -6.61
N ARG A 328 -20.38 -7.78 -5.98
CA ARG A 328 -21.53 -8.33 -5.26
C ARG A 328 -21.93 -7.47 -4.07
N CYS A 329 -20.96 -7.01 -3.25
CA CYS A 329 -21.23 -6.10 -2.14
C CYS A 329 -21.92 -4.82 -2.63
N TYR A 330 -21.35 -4.17 -3.65
CA TYR A 330 -21.92 -2.95 -4.23
C TYR A 330 -23.32 -3.20 -4.83
N SER A 331 -23.53 -4.36 -5.46
CA SER A 331 -24.85 -4.74 -6.01
C SER A 331 -25.91 -4.88 -4.91
N VAL A 332 -25.58 -5.56 -3.81
CA VAL A 332 -26.47 -5.70 -2.65
C VAL A 332 -26.82 -4.34 -2.03
N LEU A 333 -25.87 -3.40 -2.04
CA LEU A 333 -26.07 -2.04 -1.56
C LEU A 333 -26.84 -1.15 -2.55
N GLY A 334 -27.06 -1.60 -3.79
CA GLY A 334 -27.74 -0.85 -4.85
C GLY A 334 -26.85 0.17 -5.56
N ALA A 335 -25.54 -0.06 -5.60
CA ALA A 335 -24.52 0.82 -6.18
C ALA A 335 -23.57 0.06 -7.13
N ALA A 336 -24.05 -0.96 -7.83
CA ALA A 336 -23.21 -1.81 -8.68
C ALA A 336 -22.36 -1.04 -9.68
N GLU A 337 -22.86 0.06 -10.23
CA GLU A 337 -22.16 0.88 -11.23
C GLU A 337 -21.05 1.78 -10.63
N ALA A 338 -20.97 1.86 -9.31
CA ALA A 338 -19.95 2.67 -8.63
C ALA A 338 -18.62 1.94 -8.43
N VAL A 339 -18.53 0.66 -8.80
CA VAL A 339 -17.26 -0.09 -8.78
C VAL A 339 -16.92 -0.63 -10.15
N GLU A 340 -15.69 -0.38 -10.58
CA GLU A 340 -15.16 -0.83 -11.85
C GLU A 340 -13.78 -1.46 -11.70
N GLN A 341 -13.45 -2.40 -12.56
CA GLN A 341 -12.09 -2.93 -12.75
C GLN A 341 -11.68 -2.70 -14.21
N PHE A 342 -10.46 -2.24 -14.41
CA PHE A 342 -9.84 -2.11 -15.72
C PHE A 342 -8.42 -2.68 -15.66
N TYR A 343 -8.06 -3.49 -16.64
CA TYR A 343 -6.71 -4.07 -16.73
C TYR A 343 -6.18 -4.03 -18.15
N THR A 344 -4.87 -4.08 -18.26
CA THR A 344 -4.15 -4.14 -19.54
C THR A 344 -3.28 -5.39 -19.60
N ASP A 345 -2.81 -5.74 -20.78
CA ASP A 345 -1.87 -6.87 -20.99
C ASP A 345 -0.42 -6.45 -20.69
N ASP A 346 -0.23 -5.69 -19.60
CA ASP A 346 1.06 -5.23 -19.12
C ASP A 346 1.47 -5.94 -17.82
N GLY A 347 2.74 -5.73 -17.41
CA GLY A 347 3.25 -6.08 -16.09
C GLY A 347 2.93 -4.99 -15.06
N HIS A 348 3.88 -4.74 -14.14
CA HIS A 348 3.74 -3.74 -13.07
C HIS A 348 3.92 -2.31 -13.59
N ALA A 349 2.95 -1.82 -14.36
CA ALA A 349 2.98 -0.52 -15.01
C ALA A 349 1.58 0.10 -15.11
N ILE A 350 1.52 1.42 -15.22
CA ILE A 350 0.31 2.19 -15.52
C ILE A 350 0.46 2.81 -16.92
N PRO A 351 0.13 2.08 -17.98
CA PRO A 351 0.19 2.58 -19.34
C PRO A 351 -0.90 3.64 -19.57
N GLN A 352 -0.79 4.36 -20.71
CA GLN A 352 -1.70 5.45 -21.04
C GLN A 352 -3.19 5.05 -20.97
N PRO A 353 -3.63 3.85 -21.45
CA PRO A 353 -5.04 3.46 -21.32
C PRO A 353 -5.53 3.39 -19.87
N SER A 354 -4.68 2.95 -18.93
CA SER A 354 -5.01 2.93 -17.49
C SER A 354 -5.10 4.34 -16.90
N GLN A 355 -4.21 5.25 -17.33
CA GLN A 355 -4.25 6.66 -16.92
C GLN A 355 -5.52 7.34 -17.45
N ASP A 356 -5.86 7.14 -18.73
CA ASP A 356 -7.06 7.70 -19.36
C ASP A 356 -8.33 7.18 -18.68
N LYS A 357 -8.36 5.88 -18.33
CA LYS A 357 -9.45 5.29 -17.56
C LYS A 357 -9.61 5.96 -16.19
N MET A 358 -8.52 6.19 -15.47
CA MET A 358 -8.57 6.87 -14.18
C MET A 358 -9.08 8.31 -14.29
N VAL A 359 -8.63 9.06 -15.30
CA VAL A 359 -9.04 10.45 -15.51
C VAL A 359 -10.51 10.56 -15.92
N SER A 360 -11.03 9.57 -16.65
CA SER A 360 -12.43 9.54 -17.09
C SER A 360 -13.40 9.01 -16.03
N PHE A 361 -12.90 8.29 -15.03
CA PHE A 361 -13.67 7.79 -13.92
C PHE A 361 -13.97 8.87 -12.89
#